data_5b4d5edde6ede59fb0f727e65078dbb2
#
_entry.id   5b4d5edde6ede59fb0f727e65078dbb2
#
_cell.length_a   1.000
_cell.length_b   1.000
_cell.length_c   1.000
_cell.angle_alpha   90.00
_cell.angle_beta   90.00
_cell.angle_gamma   90.00
#
_symmetry.space_group_name_H-M   'P 1'
#
loop_
_entity.id
_entity.type
_entity.pdbx_description
1 polymer ?
#
loop_
_entity_poly.entity_id
_entity_poly.type
_entity_poly.pdbx_seq_one_letter_code
_entity_poly.pdbx_strand_id
1 'polypeptide(L)'
;MIIASSNLSTNIIIDLVDAKNVTQTMREMGAKKIMILRGVEDNKAYEKGLNNTTTAYDLMLIFEKIAKGKAIDKKSSDEMIQILLNQKHNEIIPAELPKEVKVAHKTGSITGVHHDSGIVILPDGRKYVLVLLSKDLQDENAAIKAMAQVSKIIYDFVNR
;
A
#
# COMPACT_ATOMS: atom_id res chain seq x y z
N MET A 1 -0.10 -3.27 -13.35
CA MET A 1 -0.96 -3.21 -12.17
C MET A 1 -0.42 -2.23 -11.12
N ILE A 2 0.59 -2.56 -10.32
CA ILE A 2 1.06 -1.75 -9.17
C ILE A 2 1.41 -0.31 -9.54
N ILE A 3 2.24 -0.09 -10.53
CA ILE A 3 2.82 1.23 -10.90
C ILE A 3 1.75 2.26 -11.28
N ALA A 4 0.76 1.85 -12.09
CA ALA A 4 -0.28 2.74 -12.61
C ALA A 4 -1.67 2.45 -12.01
N SER A 5 -1.77 1.60 -11.01
CA SER A 5 -3.01 1.24 -10.30
C SER A 5 -4.16 0.81 -11.24
N SER A 6 -3.86 0.04 -12.30
CA SER A 6 -4.86 -0.40 -13.29
C SER A 6 -5.83 -1.43 -12.69
N ASN A 7 -7.13 -1.11 -12.65
CA ASN A 7 -8.19 -1.99 -12.17
C ASN A 7 -8.32 -3.24 -13.05
N LEU A 8 -8.25 -3.10 -14.39
CA LEU A 8 -8.28 -4.22 -15.32
C LEU A 8 -7.15 -5.22 -15.03
N SER A 9 -5.91 -4.73 -14.94
CA SER A 9 -4.75 -5.58 -14.64
C SER A 9 -4.85 -6.22 -13.25
N THR A 10 -5.48 -5.54 -12.28
CA THR A 10 -5.71 -6.09 -10.95
C THR A 10 -6.69 -7.26 -11.01
N ASN A 11 -7.79 -7.11 -11.75
CA ASN A 11 -8.78 -8.18 -11.89
C ASN A 11 -8.20 -9.40 -12.62
N ILE A 12 -7.43 -9.19 -13.69
CA ILE A 12 -6.72 -10.29 -14.39
C ILE A 12 -5.81 -11.06 -13.43
N ILE A 13 -5.07 -10.37 -12.55
CA ILE A 13 -4.21 -11.03 -11.56
C ILE A 13 -5.06 -11.76 -10.51
N ILE A 14 -6.16 -11.17 -10.04
CA ILE A 14 -7.07 -11.84 -9.09
C ILE A 14 -7.63 -13.13 -9.71
N ASP A 15 -8.05 -13.10 -10.97
CA ASP A 15 -8.56 -14.29 -11.69
C ASP A 15 -7.47 -15.35 -11.84
N LEU A 16 -6.23 -14.94 -12.12
CA LEU A 16 -5.09 -15.84 -12.29
C LEU A 16 -4.70 -16.58 -11.00
N VAL A 17 -4.68 -15.86 -9.85
CA VAL A 17 -4.14 -16.41 -8.59
C VAL A 17 -5.22 -16.88 -7.62
N ASP A 18 -6.48 -16.58 -7.87
CA ASP A 18 -7.66 -16.74 -7.00
C ASP A 18 -7.60 -15.87 -5.74
N ALA A 19 -8.67 -15.12 -5.49
CA ALA A 19 -8.81 -14.25 -4.32
C ALA A 19 -8.67 -15.00 -2.98
N LYS A 20 -9.13 -16.25 -2.92
CA LYS A 20 -9.00 -17.12 -1.73
C LYS A 20 -7.55 -17.44 -1.42
N ASN A 21 -6.75 -17.76 -2.45
CA ASN A 21 -5.32 -18.03 -2.29
C ASN A 21 -4.57 -16.80 -1.80
N VAL A 22 -4.92 -15.59 -2.31
CA VAL A 22 -4.34 -14.34 -1.81
C VAL A 22 -4.67 -14.16 -0.33
N THR A 23 -5.93 -14.33 0.05
CA THR A 23 -6.35 -14.20 1.45
C THR A 23 -5.63 -15.21 2.35
N GLN A 24 -5.49 -16.46 1.92
CA GLN A 24 -4.76 -17.49 2.67
C GLN A 24 -3.29 -17.13 2.84
N THR A 25 -2.61 -16.74 1.76
CA THR A 25 -1.21 -16.29 1.82
C THR A 25 -1.02 -15.14 2.80
N MET A 26 -1.96 -14.18 2.83
CA MET A 26 -1.91 -13.09 3.81
C MET A 26 -2.05 -13.60 5.26
N ARG A 27 -2.90 -14.62 5.50
CA ARG A 27 -3.00 -15.27 6.84
C ARG A 27 -1.70 -15.94 7.26
N GLU A 28 -1.05 -16.66 6.34
CA GLU A 28 0.25 -17.31 6.57
C GLU A 28 1.35 -16.28 6.84
N MET A 29 1.28 -15.11 6.22
CA MET A 29 2.16 -13.99 6.51
C MET A 29 1.87 -13.29 7.85
N GLY A 30 0.78 -13.62 8.53
CA GLY A 30 0.37 -13.04 9.81
C GLY A 30 -0.65 -11.89 9.72
N ALA A 31 -1.06 -11.50 8.52
CA ALA A 31 -2.06 -10.45 8.27
C ALA A 31 -3.48 -11.03 8.46
N LYS A 32 -4.06 -10.86 9.64
CA LYS A 32 -5.28 -11.58 10.06
C LYS A 32 -6.60 -10.94 9.61
N LYS A 33 -6.59 -9.69 9.20
CA LYS A 33 -7.81 -8.92 8.86
C LYS A 33 -7.95 -8.61 7.38
N ILE A 34 -6.89 -8.79 6.58
CA ILE A 34 -6.98 -8.67 5.12
C ILE A 34 -7.92 -9.75 4.59
N MET A 35 -8.85 -9.34 3.73
CA MET A 35 -9.70 -10.25 2.95
C MET A 35 -9.83 -9.73 1.52
N ILE A 36 -9.64 -10.62 0.56
CA ILE A 36 -9.94 -10.38 -0.84
C ILE A 36 -11.14 -11.26 -1.19
N LEU A 37 -12.27 -10.62 -1.44
CA LEU A 37 -13.57 -11.29 -1.66
C LEU A 37 -14.14 -11.05 -3.04
N ARG A 38 -13.63 -10.03 -3.76
CA ARG A 38 -14.13 -9.64 -5.07
C ARG A 38 -13.06 -8.93 -5.90
N GLY A 39 -13.31 -8.82 -7.20
CA GLY A 39 -12.55 -7.94 -8.08
C GLY A 39 -12.74 -6.46 -7.75
N VAL A 40 -11.87 -5.62 -8.31
CA VAL A 40 -12.00 -4.16 -8.23
C VAL A 40 -13.17 -3.73 -9.13
N GLU A 41 -14.02 -2.82 -8.64
CA GLU A 41 -15.23 -2.33 -9.33
C GLU A 41 -16.31 -3.40 -9.58
N ASP A 42 -16.25 -4.55 -8.92
CA ASP A 42 -17.33 -5.54 -8.95
C ASP A 42 -18.49 -5.07 -8.03
N ASN A 43 -19.35 -4.22 -8.59
CA ASN A 43 -20.49 -3.65 -7.88
C ASN A 43 -21.52 -4.71 -7.49
N LYS A 44 -21.69 -5.77 -8.30
CA LYS A 44 -22.65 -6.86 -7.98
C LYS A 44 -22.21 -7.65 -6.74
N ALA A 45 -20.91 -7.90 -6.59
CA ALA A 45 -20.38 -8.54 -5.40
C ALA A 45 -20.44 -7.58 -4.18
N TYR A 46 -20.15 -6.30 -4.39
CA TYR A 46 -20.28 -5.28 -3.35
C TYR A 46 -21.71 -5.18 -2.79
N GLU A 47 -22.73 -5.13 -3.63
CA GLU A 47 -24.15 -5.13 -3.23
C GLU A 47 -24.56 -6.37 -2.43
N LYS A 48 -23.87 -7.49 -2.62
CA LYS A 48 -24.02 -8.71 -1.81
C LYS A 48 -23.22 -8.71 -0.51
N GLY A 49 -22.60 -7.58 -0.14
CA GLY A 49 -21.81 -7.43 1.07
C GLY A 49 -20.38 -8.00 0.99
N LEU A 50 -19.91 -8.39 -0.20
CA LEU A 50 -18.55 -8.89 -0.39
C LEU A 50 -17.58 -7.72 -0.54
N ASN A 51 -16.96 -7.32 0.55
CA ASN A 51 -16.00 -6.21 0.56
C ASN A 51 -14.58 -6.68 0.82
N ASN A 52 -13.64 -6.16 0.02
CA ASN A 52 -12.22 -6.28 0.30
C ASN A 52 -11.89 -5.42 1.52
N THR A 53 -11.15 -5.97 2.48
CA THR A 53 -10.82 -5.30 3.73
C THR A 53 -9.34 -5.42 4.05
N THR A 54 -8.83 -4.46 4.81
CA THR A 54 -7.49 -4.47 5.39
C THR A 54 -7.44 -3.64 6.67
N THR A 55 -6.29 -3.66 7.34
CA THR A 55 -5.94 -2.77 8.45
C THR A 55 -4.54 -2.19 8.23
N ALA A 56 -4.24 -1.05 8.85
CA ALA A 56 -2.90 -0.48 8.81
C ALA A 56 -1.85 -1.46 9.35
N TYR A 57 -2.19 -2.22 10.38
CA TYR A 57 -1.29 -3.23 10.95
C TYR A 57 -0.98 -4.36 9.97
N ASP A 58 -2.00 -4.88 9.27
CA ASP A 58 -1.80 -5.97 8.31
C ASP A 58 -0.95 -5.52 7.11
N LEU A 59 -1.19 -4.31 6.58
CA LEU A 59 -0.35 -3.75 5.53
C LEU A 59 1.08 -3.50 6.02
N MET A 60 1.24 -2.98 7.24
CA MET A 60 2.56 -2.79 7.85
C MET A 60 3.34 -4.11 7.90
N LEU A 61 2.71 -5.22 8.33
CA LEU A 61 3.36 -6.54 8.36
C LEU A 61 3.84 -6.99 6.98
N ILE A 62 3.03 -6.77 5.93
CA ILE A 62 3.39 -7.15 4.55
C ILE A 62 4.58 -6.32 4.08
N PHE A 63 4.52 -4.99 4.20
CA PHE A 63 5.61 -4.11 3.81
C PHE A 63 6.88 -4.34 4.61
N GLU A 64 6.76 -4.67 5.91
CA GLU A 64 7.89 -5.05 6.74
C GLU A 64 8.59 -6.33 6.23
N LYS A 65 7.81 -7.37 5.86
CA LYS A 65 8.37 -8.59 5.28
C LYS A 65 9.07 -8.32 3.95
N ILE A 66 8.50 -7.47 3.09
CA ILE A 66 9.14 -7.04 1.85
C ILE A 66 10.43 -6.29 2.16
N ALA A 67 10.41 -5.30 3.07
CA ALA A 67 11.57 -4.50 3.45
C ALA A 67 12.73 -5.33 4.03
N LYS A 68 12.39 -6.42 4.75
CA LYS A 68 13.35 -7.35 5.38
C LYS A 68 13.81 -8.48 4.44
N GLY A 69 13.35 -8.53 3.19
CA GLY A 69 13.67 -9.63 2.26
C GLY A 69 13.01 -10.97 2.62
N LYS A 70 11.86 -10.94 3.28
CA LYS A 70 11.17 -12.12 3.87
C LYS A 70 9.72 -12.30 3.38
N ALA A 71 9.33 -11.63 2.29
CA ALA A 71 7.98 -11.82 1.74
C ALA A 71 7.82 -13.24 1.14
N ILE A 72 8.76 -13.67 0.33
CA ILE A 72 8.97 -15.03 -0.17
C ILE A 72 10.44 -15.38 0.09
N ASP A 73 11.33 -14.73 -0.66
CA ASP A 73 12.78 -14.74 -0.49
C ASP A 73 13.34 -13.32 -0.72
N LYS A 74 14.67 -13.18 -0.56
CA LYS A 74 15.31 -11.87 -0.72
C LYS A 74 15.19 -11.33 -2.14
N LYS A 75 15.38 -12.18 -3.15
CA LYS A 75 15.32 -11.77 -4.57
C LYS A 75 13.93 -11.26 -4.93
N SER A 76 12.89 -12.03 -4.63
CA SER A 76 11.49 -11.64 -4.88
C SER A 76 11.11 -10.35 -4.14
N SER A 77 11.58 -10.20 -2.88
CA SER A 77 11.34 -8.98 -2.11
C SER A 77 12.02 -7.76 -2.70
N ASP A 78 13.27 -7.90 -3.18
CA ASP A 78 14.00 -6.83 -3.87
C ASP A 78 13.29 -6.44 -5.17
N GLU A 79 12.79 -7.40 -5.95
CA GLU A 79 11.99 -7.15 -7.16
C GLU A 79 10.68 -6.42 -6.84
N MET A 80 9.97 -6.79 -5.76
CA MET A 80 8.78 -6.08 -5.29
C MET A 80 9.10 -4.63 -4.93
N ILE A 81 10.21 -4.37 -4.24
CA ILE A 81 10.66 -3.00 -3.93
C ILE A 81 10.91 -2.20 -5.21
N GLN A 82 11.60 -2.79 -6.21
CA GLN A 82 11.85 -2.11 -7.49
C GLN A 82 10.55 -1.75 -8.23
N ILE A 83 9.54 -2.62 -8.20
CA ILE A 83 8.22 -2.34 -8.78
C ILE A 83 7.55 -1.19 -8.04
N LEU A 84 7.54 -1.22 -6.71
CA LEU A 84 6.92 -0.21 -5.85
C LEU A 84 7.58 1.17 -5.96
N LEU A 85 8.90 1.23 -6.18
CA LEU A 85 9.65 2.47 -6.42
C LEU A 85 9.24 3.19 -7.71
N ASN A 86 8.61 2.51 -8.65
CA ASN A 86 8.12 3.08 -9.91
C ASN A 86 6.69 3.61 -9.84
N GLN A 87 6.10 3.76 -8.65
CA GLN A 87 4.75 4.30 -8.45
C GLN A 87 4.59 5.66 -9.14
N LYS A 88 3.44 5.88 -9.79
CA LYS A 88 3.13 7.12 -10.53
C LYS A 88 2.33 8.14 -9.70
N HIS A 89 1.66 7.69 -8.65
CA HIS A 89 0.83 8.52 -7.77
C HIS A 89 1.63 8.87 -6.52
N ASN A 90 2.14 10.11 -6.45
CA ASN A 90 3.13 10.54 -5.45
C ASN A 90 2.61 11.68 -4.55
N GLU A 91 1.30 11.82 -4.43
CA GLU A 91 0.66 12.97 -3.79
C GLU A 91 0.57 12.85 -2.25
N ILE A 92 0.92 11.70 -1.65
CA ILE A 92 0.78 11.45 -0.21
C ILE A 92 2.15 11.22 0.44
N ILE A 93 2.63 9.97 0.58
CA ILE A 93 3.85 9.68 1.35
C ILE A 93 5.07 10.44 0.81
N PRO A 94 5.38 10.43 -0.51
CA PRO A 94 6.58 11.11 -1.01
C PRO A 94 6.44 12.62 -1.19
N ALA A 95 5.23 13.19 -1.14
CA ALA A 95 4.92 14.53 -1.61
C ALA A 95 5.79 15.65 -0.98
N GLU A 96 6.06 15.56 0.32
CA GLU A 96 6.81 16.58 1.06
C GLU A 96 8.19 16.07 1.53
N LEU A 97 8.60 14.87 1.11
CA LEU A 97 9.91 14.32 1.45
C LEU A 97 11.02 14.89 0.55
N PRO A 98 12.27 14.98 1.03
CA PRO A 98 13.41 15.35 0.21
C PRO A 98 13.57 14.42 -1.01
N LYS A 99 14.05 14.95 -2.12
CA LYS A 99 14.15 14.23 -3.41
C LYS A 99 15.06 13.02 -3.39
N GLU A 100 16.03 13.00 -2.48
CA GLU A 100 16.95 11.88 -2.25
C GLU A 100 16.34 10.71 -1.49
N VAL A 101 15.19 10.92 -0.85
CA VAL A 101 14.45 9.88 -0.15
C VAL A 101 13.64 9.07 -1.17
N LYS A 102 13.83 7.75 -1.17
CA LYS A 102 13.08 6.86 -2.06
C LYS A 102 11.89 6.27 -1.32
N VAL A 103 10.75 6.21 -1.99
CA VAL A 103 9.53 5.62 -1.43
C VAL A 103 9.03 4.50 -2.33
N ALA A 104 9.08 3.28 -1.82
CA ALA A 104 8.50 2.11 -2.47
C ALA A 104 7.09 1.90 -1.93
N HIS A 105 6.05 2.34 -2.67
CA HIS A 105 4.71 2.44 -2.10
C HIS A 105 3.58 2.06 -3.07
N LYS A 106 2.38 1.91 -2.53
CA LYS A 106 1.14 1.70 -3.26
C LYS A 106 0.02 2.55 -2.68
N THR A 107 -0.61 3.32 -3.54
CA THR A 107 -1.78 4.15 -3.22
C THR A 107 -3.09 3.40 -3.43
N GLY A 108 -4.16 3.85 -2.78
CA GLY A 108 -5.53 3.45 -3.03
C GLY A 108 -6.46 4.65 -2.92
N SER A 109 -7.39 4.81 -3.87
CA SER A 109 -8.31 5.93 -3.89
C SER A 109 -9.67 5.49 -4.42
N ILE A 110 -10.71 5.80 -3.66
CA ILE A 110 -12.12 5.81 -4.06
C ILE A 110 -12.78 7.01 -3.39
N THR A 111 -14.01 7.35 -3.76
CA THR A 111 -14.73 8.48 -3.17
C THR A 111 -14.73 8.42 -1.63
N GLY A 112 -14.25 9.49 -1.00
CA GLY A 112 -14.16 9.62 0.46
C GLY A 112 -13.09 8.77 1.12
N VAL A 113 -12.18 8.13 0.35
CA VAL A 113 -11.13 7.26 0.87
C VAL A 113 -9.82 7.49 0.12
N HIS A 114 -8.76 7.82 0.84
CA HIS A 114 -7.40 7.87 0.31
C HIS A 114 -6.45 7.07 1.20
N HIS A 115 -5.64 6.24 0.58
CA HIS A 115 -4.65 5.40 1.25
C HIS A 115 -3.30 5.53 0.57
N ASP A 116 -2.24 5.45 1.37
CA ASP A 116 -0.89 5.24 0.87
C ASP A 116 -0.09 4.41 1.88
N SER A 117 0.64 3.43 1.39
CA SER A 117 1.38 2.49 2.24
C SER A 117 2.67 2.09 1.55
N GLY A 118 3.78 2.09 2.30
CA GLY A 118 5.05 1.77 1.67
C GLY A 118 6.24 1.72 2.62
N ILE A 119 7.40 1.58 1.98
CA ILE A 119 8.72 1.54 2.59
C ILE A 119 9.43 2.84 2.23
N VAL A 120 9.74 3.67 3.20
CA VAL A 120 10.56 4.85 3.04
C VAL A 120 12.02 4.45 3.24
N ILE A 121 12.88 4.81 2.28
CA ILE A 121 14.29 4.44 2.24
C ILE A 121 15.12 5.72 2.30
N LEU A 122 15.85 5.89 3.40
CA LEU A 122 16.69 7.05 3.65
C LEU A 122 18.00 6.96 2.83
N PRO A 123 18.67 8.09 2.57
CA PRO A 123 19.95 8.09 1.84
C PRO A 123 21.06 7.27 2.51
N ASP A 124 21.03 7.13 3.84
CA ASP A 124 21.96 6.32 4.61
C ASP A 124 21.63 4.81 4.61
N GLY A 125 20.57 4.40 3.90
CA GLY A 125 20.13 3.02 3.78
C GLY A 125 19.17 2.55 4.88
N ARG A 126 18.91 3.34 5.94
CA ARG A 126 17.85 3.05 6.90
C ARG A 126 16.49 3.01 6.21
N LYS A 127 15.59 2.20 6.72
CA LYS A 127 14.24 2.05 6.19
C LYS A 127 13.21 2.07 7.30
N TYR A 128 12.05 2.61 7.02
CA TYR A 128 10.86 2.43 7.85
C TYR A 128 9.63 2.16 7.00
N VAL A 129 8.63 1.52 7.58
CA VAL A 129 7.33 1.30 6.93
C VAL A 129 6.37 2.36 7.42
N LEU A 130 5.64 2.98 6.49
CA LEU A 130 4.58 3.92 6.79
C LEU A 130 3.30 3.46 6.11
N VAL A 131 2.20 3.41 6.87
CA VAL A 131 0.86 3.06 6.39
C VAL A 131 -0.11 4.15 6.82
N LEU A 132 -0.67 4.84 5.85
CA LEU A 132 -1.66 5.89 6.03
C LEU A 132 -2.98 5.43 5.40
N LEU A 133 -3.98 5.17 6.22
CA LEU A 133 -5.33 4.80 5.79
C LEU A 133 -6.32 5.84 6.29
N SER A 134 -7.17 6.33 5.40
CA SER A 134 -8.21 7.29 5.73
C SER A 134 -9.56 6.89 5.12
N LYS A 135 -10.65 7.32 5.71
CA LYS A 135 -12.02 7.07 5.24
C LYS A 135 -12.97 8.17 5.71
N ASP A 136 -14.15 8.19 5.14
CA ASP A 136 -15.23 9.12 5.48
C ASP A 136 -14.79 10.60 5.30
N LEU A 137 -13.93 10.84 4.29
CA LEU A 137 -13.36 12.15 4.00
C LEU A 137 -14.43 13.07 3.39
N GLN A 138 -14.56 14.27 3.98
CA GLN A 138 -15.44 15.33 3.45
C GLN A 138 -14.70 16.25 2.48
N ASP A 139 -13.41 16.47 2.71
CA ASP A 139 -12.51 17.22 1.84
C ASP A 139 -11.27 16.35 1.52
N GLU A 140 -11.31 15.72 0.36
CA GLU A 140 -10.24 14.80 -0.08
C GLU A 140 -8.91 15.52 -0.31
N ASN A 141 -8.94 16.77 -0.82
CA ASN A 141 -7.72 17.54 -1.05
C ASN A 141 -7.05 17.95 0.27
N ALA A 142 -7.83 18.38 1.25
CA ALA A 142 -7.30 18.68 2.58
C ALA A 142 -6.73 17.43 3.25
N ALA A 143 -7.39 16.27 3.09
CA ALA A 143 -6.92 15.00 3.63
C ALA A 143 -5.60 14.55 3.01
N ILE A 144 -5.45 14.62 1.69
CA ILE A 144 -4.20 14.29 0.97
C ILE A 144 -3.05 15.16 1.51
N LYS A 145 -3.25 16.47 1.64
CA LYS A 145 -2.24 17.39 2.20
C LYS A 145 -1.90 17.04 3.64
N ALA A 146 -2.89 16.78 4.48
CA ALA A 146 -2.65 16.39 5.87
C ALA A 146 -1.86 15.07 5.98
N MET A 147 -2.16 14.08 5.13
CA MET A 147 -1.41 12.82 5.09
C MET A 147 0.04 13.04 4.63
N ALA A 148 0.30 13.93 3.66
CA ALA A 148 1.65 14.31 3.24
C ALA A 148 2.43 14.99 4.38
N GLN A 149 1.79 15.90 5.12
CA GLN A 149 2.40 16.54 6.29
C GLN A 149 2.71 15.52 7.41
N VAL A 150 1.82 14.55 7.66
CA VAL A 150 2.10 13.46 8.62
C VAL A 150 3.32 12.65 8.19
N SER A 151 3.43 12.33 6.90
CA SER A 151 4.62 11.66 6.35
C SER A 151 5.90 12.47 6.62
N LYS A 152 5.87 13.78 6.37
CA LYS A 152 6.99 14.68 6.63
C LYS A 152 7.39 14.74 8.10
N ILE A 153 6.41 14.85 9.00
CA ILE A 153 6.66 14.87 10.46
C ILE A 153 7.35 13.57 10.91
N ILE A 154 6.87 12.43 10.42
CA ILE A 154 7.46 11.13 10.75
C ILE A 154 8.88 11.03 10.19
N TYR A 155 9.12 11.48 8.95
CA TYR A 155 10.45 11.52 8.36
C TYR A 155 11.40 12.37 9.21
N ASP A 156 11.00 13.58 9.61
CA ASP A 156 11.82 14.48 10.42
C ASP A 156 12.16 13.89 11.80
N PHE A 157 11.24 13.09 12.36
CA PHE A 157 11.48 12.38 13.61
C PHE A 157 12.49 11.24 13.44
N VAL A 158 12.35 10.43 12.39
CA VAL A 158 13.20 9.25 12.15
C VAL A 158 14.61 9.65 11.68
N ASN A 159 14.74 10.81 11.04
CA ASN A 159 15.99 11.30 10.45
C ASN A 159 16.83 12.19 11.41
N ARG A 160 16.46 12.25 12.66
CA ARG A 160 17.23 12.93 13.72
C ARG A 160 18.52 12.22 14.08
#